data_1063153de445b37d649b36f299cb1c64
#
_entry.id   1063153de445b37d649b36f299cb1c64
#
_cell.length_a   1.000
_cell.length_b   1.000
_cell.length_c   1.000
_cell.angle_alpha   90.00
_cell.angle_beta   90.00
_cell.angle_gamma   90.00
#
_symmetry.space_group_name_H-M   'P 1'
#
loop_
_entity.id
_entity.type
_entity.pdbx_description
1 polymer ?
#
loop_
_entity_poly.entity_id
_entity_poly.type
_entity_poly.pdbx_seq_one_letter_code
_entity_poly.pdbx_strand_id
1 'polypeptide(L)'
;NLQREDLNPVEEALGYKTLVEEYGLKQEEVARRVGKTRPVVANAMRLLALPESVLKMLETGEISMGAARALLSLEDSEAIEQAAEEIVRLGLSVREVERLVKKVKSEKAERPKRRKPSAEIMDYVADLETRLTKTLGRRAKIVYGPKKGKIEIEYYDQEDFERLYALLSALTPQNEGEYGI
;
A
#
# COMPACT_ATOMS: atom_id res chain seq x y z
N ASN A 1 -5.82 -33.71 -11.50
CA ASN A 1 -6.27 -33.40 -10.11
C ASN A 1 -7.08 -32.11 -9.97
N LEU A 2 -7.27 -31.32 -11.04
CA LEU A 2 -8.05 -30.07 -11.05
C LEU A 2 -9.58 -30.28 -11.11
N GLN A 3 -10.06 -31.52 -11.09
CA GLN A 3 -11.49 -31.87 -11.05
C GLN A 3 -11.97 -32.28 -9.65
N ARG A 4 -11.20 -32.03 -8.59
CA ARG A 4 -11.70 -32.16 -7.23
C ARG A 4 -12.71 -31.05 -6.96
N GLU A 5 -13.90 -31.40 -6.48
CA GLU A 5 -14.99 -30.48 -6.13
C GLU A 5 -14.64 -29.55 -4.95
N ASP A 6 -13.48 -29.75 -4.29
CA ASP A 6 -13.05 -29.08 -3.05
C ASP A 6 -11.82 -28.15 -3.19
N LEU A 7 -11.42 -27.78 -4.41
CA LEU A 7 -10.29 -26.84 -4.60
C LEU A 7 -10.72 -25.42 -4.18
N ASN A 8 -9.90 -24.78 -3.34
CA ASN A 8 -10.11 -23.38 -3.04
C ASN A 8 -9.72 -22.48 -4.24
N PRO A 9 -10.19 -21.23 -4.31
CA PRO A 9 -9.93 -20.34 -5.45
C PRO A 9 -8.45 -20.10 -5.75
N VAL A 10 -7.57 -20.17 -4.75
CA VAL A 10 -6.13 -19.96 -4.91
C VAL A 10 -5.46 -21.22 -5.48
N GLU A 11 -5.86 -22.41 -5.01
CA GLU A 11 -5.40 -23.68 -5.56
C GLU A 11 -5.82 -23.85 -7.02
N GLU A 12 -7.05 -23.47 -7.36
CA GLU A 12 -7.55 -23.48 -8.72
C GLU A 12 -6.71 -22.55 -9.62
N ALA A 13 -6.41 -21.33 -9.15
CA ALA A 13 -5.58 -20.36 -9.84
C ALA A 13 -4.14 -20.86 -10.06
N LEU A 14 -3.54 -21.48 -9.04
CA LEU A 14 -2.21 -22.10 -9.12
C LEU A 14 -2.18 -23.23 -10.12
N GLY A 15 -3.20 -24.09 -10.11
CA GLY A 15 -3.33 -25.17 -11.10
C GLY A 15 -3.39 -24.64 -12.53
N TYR A 16 -4.14 -23.56 -12.78
CA TYR A 16 -4.19 -22.94 -14.12
C TYR A 16 -2.84 -22.34 -14.50
N LYS A 17 -2.15 -21.70 -13.56
CA LYS A 17 -0.82 -21.14 -13.77
C LYS A 17 0.18 -22.23 -14.16
N THR A 18 0.20 -23.35 -13.44
CA THR A 18 1.04 -24.52 -13.76
C THR A 18 0.77 -25.04 -15.17
N LEU A 19 -0.51 -25.18 -15.57
CA LEU A 19 -0.85 -25.64 -16.92
C LEU A 19 -0.35 -24.69 -18.02
N VAL A 20 -0.36 -23.40 -17.77
CA VAL A 20 0.12 -22.38 -18.73
C VAL A 20 1.65 -22.33 -18.75
N GLU A 21 2.32 -22.27 -17.59
CA GLU A 21 3.76 -22.01 -17.49
C GLU A 21 4.61 -23.29 -17.69
N GLU A 22 4.20 -24.41 -17.10
CA GLU A 22 4.99 -25.65 -17.17
C GLU A 22 4.62 -26.52 -18.37
N TYR A 23 3.33 -26.54 -18.74
CA TYR A 23 2.87 -27.34 -19.86
C TYR A 23 2.70 -26.56 -21.18
N GLY A 24 2.98 -25.24 -21.15
CA GLY A 24 2.96 -24.39 -22.35
C GLY A 24 1.57 -24.22 -22.99
N LEU A 25 0.49 -24.51 -22.24
CA LEU A 25 -0.88 -24.42 -22.74
C LEU A 25 -1.35 -22.95 -22.82
N LYS A 26 -2.09 -22.61 -23.86
CA LYS A 26 -2.77 -21.33 -23.93
C LYS A 26 -3.95 -21.32 -22.95
N GLN A 27 -4.24 -20.16 -22.36
CA GLN A 27 -5.38 -20.01 -21.43
C GLN A 27 -6.71 -20.50 -22.00
N GLU A 28 -6.90 -20.43 -23.31
CA GLU A 28 -8.08 -20.96 -24.00
C GLU A 28 -8.13 -22.50 -23.99
N GLU A 29 -6.98 -23.14 -24.13
CA GLU A 29 -6.87 -24.60 -24.06
C GLU A 29 -7.09 -25.10 -22.63
N VAL A 30 -6.54 -24.39 -21.65
CA VAL A 30 -6.80 -24.67 -20.23
C VAL A 30 -8.31 -24.57 -19.95
N ALA A 31 -8.95 -23.46 -20.35
CA ALA A 31 -10.37 -23.24 -20.16
C ALA A 31 -11.23 -24.37 -20.75
N ARG A 32 -10.92 -24.82 -21.97
CA ARG A 32 -11.61 -25.93 -22.64
C ARG A 32 -11.46 -27.24 -21.87
N ARG A 33 -10.24 -27.53 -21.36
CA ARG A 33 -9.95 -28.79 -20.64
C ARG A 33 -10.65 -28.85 -19.27
N VAL A 34 -10.78 -27.72 -18.61
CA VAL A 34 -11.41 -27.63 -17.27
C VAL A 34 -12.91 -27.30 -17.33
N GLY A 35 -13.50 -27.20 -18.54
CA GLY A 35 -14.93 -26.91 -18.72
C GLY A 35 -15.33 -25.49 -18.29
N LYS A 36 -14.39 -24.54 -18.32
CA LYS A 36 -14.61 -23.14 -17.96
C LYS A 36 -14.45 -22.23 -19.20
N THR A 37 -14.78 -20.96 -19.06
CA THR A 37 -14.51 -19.97 -20.11
C THR A 37 -13.12 -19.35 -19.91
N ARG A 38 -12.49 -18.91 -21.00
CA ARG A 38 -11.19 -18.20 -20.94
C ARG A 38 -11.17 -17.02 -19.94
N PRO A 39 -12.21 -16.16 -19.86
CA PRO A 39 -12.23 -15.08 -18.85
C PRO A 39 -12.20 -15.60 -17.42
N VAL A 40 -12.83 -16.73 -17.12
CA VAL A 40 -12.80 -17.35 -15.79
C VAL A 40 -11.38 -17.76 -15.42
N VAL A 41 -10.67 -18.47 -16.30
CA VAL A 41 -9.28 -18.89 -16.11
C VAL A 41 -8.36 -17.67 -15.94
N ALA A 42 -8.48 -16.68 -16.82
CA ALA A 42 -7.68 -15.46 -16.75
C ALA A 42 -7.91 -14.68 -15.44
N ASN A 43 -9.16 -14.57 -15.00
CA ASN A 43 -9.50 -13.89 -13.75
C ASN A 43 -8.97 -14.65 -12.53
N ALA A 44 -9.05 -15.97 -12.51
CA ALA A 44 -8.49 -16.79 -11.43
C ALA A 44 -6.96 -16.59 -11.36
N MET A 45 -6.25 -16.70 -12.48
CA MET A 45 -4.80 -16.50 -12.52
C MET A 45 -4.38 -15.10 -12.04
N ARG A 46 -5.19 -14.07 -12.32
CA ARG A 46 -4.91 -12.70 -11.86
C ARG A 46 -4.96 -12.56 -10.34
N LEU A 47 -5.72 -13.42 -9.62
CA LEU A 47 -5.76 -13.39 -8.15
C LEU A 47 -4.38 -13.64 -7.53
N LEU A 48 -3.52 -14.40 -8.19
CA LEU A 48 -2.16 -14.68 -7.72
C LEU A 48 -1.23 -13.45 -7.70
N ALA A 49 -1.68 -12.31 -8.22
CA ALA A 49 -0.99 -11.03 -8.10
C ALA A 49 -1.31 -10.29 -6.79
N LEU A 50 -2.23 -10.79 -5.97
CA LEU A 50 -2.54 -10.24 -4.65
C LEU A 50 -1.42 -10.56 -3.65
N PRO A 51 -1.23 -9.72 -2.61
CA PRO A 51 -0.35 -10.03 -1.50
C PRO A 51 -0.71 -11.35 -0.81
N GLU A 52 0.30 -12.02 -0.25
CA GLU A 52 0.14 -13.33 0.40
C GLU A 52 -0.88 -13.30 1.56
N SER A 53 -0.90 -12.21 2.32
CA SER A 53 -1.88 -11.97 3.39
C SER A 53 -3.32 -12.01 2.88
N VAL A 54 -3.56 -11.40 1.72
CA VAL A 54 -4.90 -11.34 1.09
C VAL A 54 -5.27 -12.66 0.42
N LEU A 55 -4.29 -13.38 -0.15
CA LEU A 55 -4.51 -14.73 -0.66
C LEU A 55 -4.95 -15.69 0.46
N LYS A 56 -4.35 -15.61 1.65
CA LYS A 56 -4.78 -16.39 2.82
C LYS A 56 -6.22 -16.07 3.23
N MET A 57 -6.63 -14.81 3.25
CA MET A 57 -8.02 -14.41 3.52
C MET A 57 -9.00 -14.97 2.46
N LEU A 58 -8.56 -15.09 1.21
CA LEU A 58 -9.35 -15.70 0.14
C LEU A 58 -9.45 -17.23 0.31
N GLU A 59 -8.36 -17.91 0.71
CA GLU A 59 -8.31 -19.34 0.99
C GLU A 59 -9.22 -19.74 2.15
N THR A 60 -9.22 -18.94 3.23
CA THR A 60 -10.06 -19.15 4.42
C THR A 60 -11.52 -18.74 4.19
N GLY A 61 -11.82 -18.08 3.06
CA GLY A 61 -13.17 -17.60 2.75
C GLY A 61 -13.58 -16.33 3.50
N GLU A 62 -12.64 -15.67 4.19
CA GLU A 62 -12.85 -14.38 4.85
C GLU A 62 -13.19 -13.27 3.86
N ILE A 63 -12.62 -13.34 2.65
CA ILE A 63 -13.00 -12.48 1.53
C ILE A 63 -13.51 -13.33 0.36
N SER A 64 -14.51 -12.82 -0.35
CA SER A 64 -15.05 -13.49 -1.53
C SER A 64 -14.15 -13.26 -2.76
N MET A 65 -14.24 -14.17 -3.76
CA MET A 65 -13.56 -14.03 -5.05
C MET A 65 -13.93 -12.69 -5.75
N GLY A 66 -15.15 -12.21 -5.58
CA GLY A 66 -15.60 -10.93 -6.12
C GLY A 66 -14.88 -9.74 -5.48
N ALA A 67 -14.74 -9.77 -4.14
CA ALA A 67 -13.99 -8.77 -3.38
C ALA A 67 -12.50 -8.78 -3.76
N ALA A 68 -11.88 -9.96 -3.81
CA ALA A 68 -10.49 -10.13 -4.22
C ALA A 68 -10.22 -9.57 -5.63
N ARG A 69 -11.13 -9.78 -6.59
CA ARG A 69 -11.01 -9.19 -7.94
C ARG A 69 -11.12 -7.67 -7.94
N ALA A 70 -11.97 -7.08 -7.09
CA ALA A 70 -12.07 -5.64 -6.98
C ALA A 70 -10.76 -5.04 -6.44
N LEU A 71 -10.11 -5.69 -5.46
CA LEU A 71 -8.83 -5.29 -4.87
C LEU A 71 -7.69 -5.27 -5.89
N LEU A 72 -7.68 -6.17 -6.89
CA LEU A 72 -6.69 -6.17 -7.98
C LEU A 72 -6.65 -4.88 -8.80
N SER A 73 -7.62 -4.04 -8.66
CA SER A 73 -7.62 -2.75 -9.33
C SER A 73 -6.78 -1.68 -8.61
N LEU A 74 -6.35 -1.95 -7.38
CA LEU A 74 -5.37 -1.14 -6.65
C LEU A 74 -3.95 -1.55 -7.11
N GLU A 75 -3.04 -0.58 -7.19
CA GLU A 75 -1.65 -0.81 -7.66
C GLU A 75 -0.66 -0.98 -6.50
N ASP A 76 -1.07 -0.60 -5.30
CA ASP A 76 -0.24 -0.54 -4.11
C ASP A 76 -0.57 -1.70 -3.18
N SER A 77 0.44 -2.52 -2.89
CA SER A 77 0.30 -3.70 -2.02
C SER A 77 -0.22 -3.34 -0.63
N GLU A 78 0.29 -2.26 -0.04
CA GLU A 78 -0.15 -1.80 1.28
C GLU A 78 -1.62 -1.35 1.26
N ALA A 79 -2.04 -0.63 0.20
CA ALA A 79 -3.43 -0.23 0.05
C ALA A 79 -4.37 -1.43 -0.17
N ILE A 80 -3.89 -2.49 -0.86
CA ILE A 80 -4.64 -3.74 -1.04
C ILE A 80 -4.84 -4.43 0.31
N GLU A 81 -3.79 -4.57 1.12
CA GLU A 81 -3.85 -5.22 2.42
C GLU A 81 -4.77 -4.47 3.39
N GLN A 82 -4.62 -3.14 3.51
CA GLN A 82 -5.49 -2.30 4.34
C GLN A 82 -6.96 -2.39 3.93
N ALA A 83 -7.25 -2.38 2.62
CA ALA A 83 -8.60 -2.54 2.12
C ALA A 83 -9.15 -3.94 2.39
N ALA A 84 -8.34 -5.00 2.29
CA ALA A 84 -8.74 -6.37 2.61
C ALA A 84 -9.09 -6.53 4.10
N GLU A 85 -8.28 -5.97 5.01
CA GLU A 85 -8.59 -5.96 6.45
C GLU A 85 -9.89 -5.21 6.76
N GLU A 86 -10.13 -4.09 6.08
CA GLU A 86 -11.38 -3.33 6.24
C GLU A 86 -12.59 -4.12 5.75
N ILE A 87 -12.46 -4.86 4.63
CA ILE A 87 -13.51 -5.74 4.10
C ILE A 87 -13.89 -6.82 5.11
N VAL A 88 -12.91 -7.49 5.72
CA VAL A 88 -13.13 -8.53 6.72
C VAL A 88 -13.76 -7.94 7.97
N ARG A 89 -13.19 -6.85 8.49
CA ARG A 89 -13.67 -6.18 9.72
C ARG A 89 -15.11 -5.71 9.63
N LEU A 90 -15.53 -5.20 8.46
CA LEU A 90 -16.87 -4.62 8.26
C LEU A 90 -17.86 -5.57 7.57
N GLY A 91 -17.40 -6.74 7.11
CA GLY A 91 -18.25 -7.70 6.40
C GLY A 91 -18.82 -7.14 5.09
N LEU A 92 -18.02 -6.40 4.32
CA LEU A 92 -18.49 -5.65 3.15
C LEU A 92 -18.96 -6.58 2.02
N SER A 93 -20.09 -6.24 1.41
CA SER A 93 -20.54 -6.86 0.18
C SER A 93 -19.65 -6.46 -1.01
N VAL A 94 -19.66 -7.23 -2.09
CA VAL A 94 -18.84 -6.95 -3.30
C VAL A 94 -19.09 -5.54 -3.83
N ARG A 95 -20.33 -5.04 -3.81
CA ARG A 95 -20.68 -3.69 -4.26
C ARG A 95 -20.08 -2.60 -3.35
N GLU A 96 -20.00 -2.84 -2.06
CA GLU A 96 -19.35 -1.93 -1.09
C GLU A 96 -17.85 -1.93 -1.27
N VAL A 97 -17.26 -3.10 -1.52
CA VAL A 97 -15.82 -3.23 -1.86
C VAL A 97 -15.49 -2.45 -3.13
N GLU A 98 -16.29 -2.53 -4.17
CA GLU A 98 -16.09 -1.74 -5.40
C GLU A 98 -16.14 -0.23 -5.12
N ARG A 99 -17.04 0.23 -4.24
CA ARG A 99 -17.10 1.63 -3.79
C ARG A 99 -15.88 2.03 -2.98
N LEU A 100 -15.45 1.19 -2.03
CA LEU A 100 -14.23 1.39 -1.23
C LEU A 100 -13.01 1.54 -2.12
N VAL A 101 -12.81 0.60 -3.06
CA VAL A 101 -11.70 0.62 -4.01
C VAL A 101 -11.73 1.89 -4.89
N LYS A 102 -12.92 2.31 -5.36
CA LYS A 102 -13.07 3.55 -6.12
C LYS A 102 -12.71 4.77 -5.28
N LYS A 103 -13.09 4.80 -4.00
CA LYS A 103 -12.74 5.87 -3.06
C LYS A 103 -11.24 5.93 -2.83
N VAL A 104 -10.59 4.80 -2.53
CA VAL A 104 -9.13 4.70 -2.35
C VAL A 104 -8.40 5.20 -3.60
N LYS A 105 -8.86 4.85 -4.80
CA LYS A 105 -8.30 5.35 -6.06
C LYS A 105 -8.47 6.85 -6.23
N SER A 106 -9.65 7.40 -5.92
CA SER A 106 -9.90 8.84 -6.04
C SER A 106 -9.06 9.63 -5.05
N GLU A 107 -8.96 9.18 -3.80
CA GLU A 107 -8.11 9.80 -2.78
C GLU A 107 -6.62 9.75 -3.16
N LYS A 108 -6.18 8.66 -3.82
CA LYS A 108 -4.82 8.54 -4.35
C LYS A 108 -4.61 9.44 -5.58
N ALA A 109 -5.63 9.61 -6.42
CA ALA A 109 -5.60 10.50 -7.58
C ALA A 109 -5.65 11.98 -7.18
N GLU A 110 -6.40 12.31 -6.11
CA GLU A 110 -6.48 13.66 -5.54
C GLU A 110 -5.28 14.01 -4.66
N ARG A 111 -4.53 13.02 -4.17
CA ARG A 111 -3.19 13.28 -3.63
C ARG A 111 -2.34 13.77 -4.79
N PRO A 112 -1.94 15.05 -4.83
CA PRO A 112 -1.10 15.54 -5.92
C PRO A 112 0.08 14.57 -6.02
N LYS A 113 0.28 13.96 -7.21
CA LYS A 113 1.47 13.14 -7.47
C LYS A 113 2.62 13.94 -6.91
N ARG A 114 3.26 13.43 -5.83
CA ARG A 114 4.42 14.09 -5.23
C ARG A 114 5.37 14.36 -6.40
N ARG A 115 5.37 15.58 -6.94
CA ARG A 115 6.43 16.01 -7.83
C ARG A 115 7.69 15.73 -7.05
N LYS A 116 8.50 14.79 -7.53
CA LYS A 116 9.83 14.62 -6.95
C LYS A 116 10.43 16.02 -6.91
N PRO A 117 10.90 16.48 -5.75
CA PRO A 117 11.54 17.79 -5.66
C PRO A 117 12.62 17.85 -6.75
N SER A 118 12.84 19.03 -7.34
CA SER A 118 13.96 19.20 -8.28
C SER A 118 15.27 18.77 -7.60
N ALA A 119 16.26 18.37 -8.37
CA ALA A 119 17.57 18.01 -7.83
C ALA A 119 18.12 19.11 -6.90
N GLU A 120 17.95 20.37 -7.28
CA GLU A 120 18.36 21.54 -6.48
C GLU A 120 17.66 21.59 -5.11
N ILE A 121 16.36 21.27 -5.03
CA ILE A 121 15.63 21.22 -3.76
C ILE A 121 16.12 20.04 -2.92
N MET A 122 16.42 18.89 -3.53
CA MET A 122 16.94 17.73 -2.81
C MET A 122 18.32 17.99 -2.22
N ASP A 123 19.22 18.65 -2.97
CA ASP A 123 20.54 19.05 -2.51
C ASP A 123 20.46 20.07 -1.38
N TYR A 124 19.57 21.05 -1.49
CA TYR A 124 19.29 22.01 -0.43
C TYR A 124 18.78 21.37 0.85
N VAL A 125 17.83 20.41 0.74
CA VAL A 125 17.32 19.65 1.89
C VAL A 125 18.42 18.81 2.54
N ALA A 126 19.29 18.17 1.76
CA ALA A 126 20.41 17.38 2.28
C ALA A 126 21.42 18.26 3.05
N ASP A 127 21.71 19.49 2.56
CA ASP A 127 22.55 20.45 3.29
C ASP A 127 21.92 20.87 4.61
N LEU A 128 20.62 21.15 4.62
CA LEU A 128 19.87 21.46 5.84
C LEU A 128 19.87 20.32 6.84
N GLU A 129 19.65 19.06 6.39
CA GLU A 129 19.74 17.87 7.25
C GLU A 129 21.12 17.75 7.90
N THR A 130 22.18 17.98 7.12
CA THR A 130 23.57 17.95 7.59
C THR A 130 23.82 19.01 8.64
N ARG A 131 23.35 20.25 8.43
CA ARG A 131 23.47 21.35 9.38
C ARG A 131 22.70 21.09 10.67
N LEU A 132 21.45 20.63 10.56
CA LEU A 132 20.64 20.27 11.73
C LEU A 132 21.29 19.16 12.55
N THR A 133 21.78 18.12 11.87
CA THR A 133 22.47 16.99 12.52
C THR A 133 23.72 17.47 13.28
N LYS A 134 24.51 18.37 12.68
CA LYS A 134 25.70 18.96 13.35
C LYS A 134 25.33 19.84 14.53
N THR A 135 24.29 20.68 14.37
CA THR A 135 23.87 21.63 15.42
C THR A 135 23.23 20.93 16.61
N LEU A 136 22.41 19.90 16.35
CA LEU A 136 21.70 19.17 17.39
C LEU A 136 22.51 18.01 17.96
N GLY A 137 23.61 17.60 17.32
CA GLY A 137 24.44 16.44 17.72
C GLY A 137 23.71 15.09 17.57
N ARG A 138 22.61 15.04 16.79
CA ARG A 138 21.79 13.86 16.59
C ARG A 138 21.16 13.88 15.20
N ARG A 139 20.75 12.70 14.73
CA ARG A 139 20.23 12.55 13.37
C ARG A 139 18.93 13.31 13.18
N ALA A 140 18.90 14.20 12.21
CA ALA A 140 17.72 14.91 11.76
C ALA A 140 17.42 14.57 10.31
N LYS A 141 16.14 14.33 9.98
CA LYS A 141 15.65 14.04 8.64
C LYS A 141 14.54 15.02 8.26
N ILE A 142 14.60 15.55 7.06
CA ILE A 142 13.61 16.48 6.51
C ILE A 142 12.82 15.81 5.40
N VAL A 143 11.55 15.56 5.63
CA VAL A 143 10.62 15.09 4.60
C VAL A 143 9.98 16.32 3.96
N TYR A 144 10.51 16.71 2.80
CA TYR A 144 10.00 17.85 2.06
C TYR A 144 8.65 17.53 1.40
N GLY A 145 7.71 18.47 1.48
CA GLY A 145 6.43 18.40 0.80
C GLY A 145 5.96 19.78 0.32
N PRO A 146 5.24 19.91 -0.81
CA PRO A 146 4.90 21.18 -1.44
C PRO A 146 3.92 22.04 -0.63
N LYS A 147 3.14 21.45 0.27
CA LYS A 147 2.21 22.16 1.17
C LYS A 147 2.54 21.93 2.66
N LYS A 148 3.06 20.75 2.99
CA LYS A 148 3.36 20.35 4.35
C LYS A 148 4.60 19.47 4.34
N GLY A 149 5.63 19.84 5.08
CA GLY A 149 6.82 19.06 5.34
C GLY A 149 6.81 18.49 6.76
N LYS A 150 7.80 17.65 7.08
CA LYS A 150 8.01 17.06 8.39
C LYS A 150 9.49 17.05 8.68
N ILE A 151 9.87 17.39 9.91
CA ILE A 151 11.23 17.24 10.44
C ILE A 151 11.17 16.15 11.50
N GLU A 152 11.97 15.10 11.33
CA GLU A 152 12.13 14.01 12.27
C GLU A 152 13.50 14.17 12.92
N ILE A 153 13.55 14.17 14.26
CA ILE A 153 14.78 14.28 15.05
C ILE A 153 14.80 13.07 15.96
N GLU A 154 15.88 12.28 15.90
CA GLU A 154 16.05 11.09 16.73
C GLU A 154 16.54 11.53 18.12
N TYR A 155 16.05 10.87 19.17
CA TYR A 155 16.56 10.96 20.53
C TYR A 155 16.72 9.54 21.09
N TYR A 156 17.63 9.35 22.05
CA TYR A 156 18.05 8.03 22.50
C TYR A 156 17.45 7.62 23.86
N ASP A 157 17.26 8.60 24.75
CA ASP A 157 16.70 8.39 26.09
C ASP A 157 15.93 9.61 26.57
N GLN A 158 15.40 9.56 27.80
CA GLN A 158 14.60 10.63 28.38
C GLN A 158 15.41 11.91 28.62
N GLU A 159 16.66 11.80 29.09
CA GLU A 159 17.52 12.96 29.32
C GLU A 159 17.84 13.64 27.98
N ASP A 160 18.07 12.87 26.94
CA ASP A 160 18.32 13.38 25.60
C ASP A 160 17.09 14.07 25.01
N PHE A 161 15.90 13.54 25.27
CA PHE A 161 14.63 14.16 24.90
C PHE A 161 14.44 15.52 25.62
N GLU A 162 14.70 15.59 26.92
CA GLU A 162 14.58 16.84 27.69
C GLU A 162 15.55 17.91 27.20
N ARG A 163 16.80 17.54 26.88
CA ARG A 163 17.79 18.44 26.27
C ARG A 163 17.33 18.95 24.91
N LEU A 164 16.80 18.05 24.07
CA LEU A 164 16.25 18.42 22.77
C LEU A 164 15.08 19.37 22.92
N TYR A 165 14.16 19.08 23.83
CA TYR A 165 13.00 19.92 24.10
C TYR A 165 13.43 21.32 24.57
N ALA A 166 14.40 21.41 25.48
CA ALA A 166 14.93 22.68 25.95
C ALA A 166 15.56 23.52 24.80
N LEU A 167 16.33 22.88 23.90
CA LEU A 167 16.89 23.54 22.72
C LEU A 167 15.81 24.06 21.78
N LEU A 168 14.80 23.25 21.48
CA LEU A 168 13.69 23.64 20.61
C LEU A 168 12.83 24.75 21.25
N SER A 169 12.61 24.70 22.55
CA SER A 169 11.85 25.73 23.29
C SER A 169 12.59 27.06 23.35
N ALA A 170 13.91 27.04 23.40
CA ALA A 170 14.74 28.25 23.34
C ALA A 170 14.72 28.95 21.96
N LEU A 171 14.33 28.19 20.89
CA LEU A 171 14.18 28.72 19.53
C LEU A 171 12.80 29.35 19.27
N THR A 172 11.90 29.43 20.30
CA THR A 172 10.59 30.08 20.15
C THR A 172 10.82 31.56 19.88
N PRO A 173 10.49 32.10 18.68
CA PRO A 173 10.51 33.55 18.49
C PRO A 173 9.46 34.17 19.40
N GLN A 174 9.81 35.24 20.08
CA GLN A 174 8.84 36.15 20.71
C GLN A 174 7.99 36.79 19.60
N ASN A 175 7.04 36.05 19.07
CA ASN A 175 6.02 36.55 18.17
C ASN A 175 4.69 35.91 18.56
N GLU A 176 4.07 36.45 19.59
CA GLU A 176 2.63 36.40 19.76
C GLU A 176 2.04 37.26 18.64
N GLY A 177 1.50 36.64 17.60
CA GLY A 177 0.78 37.34 16.57
C GLY A 177 0.71 36.55 15.26
N GLU A 178 -0.52 36.12 14.95
CA GLU A 178 -0.99 35.71 13.60
C GLU A 178 -0.61 34.32 13.08
N TYR A 179 -1.23 33.30 13.65
CA TYR A 179 -1.76 32.24 12.81
C TYR A 179 -3.25 32.04 13.15
N GLY A 180 -4.07 32.92 12.52
CA GLY A 180 -5.52 32.74 12.40
C GLY A 180 -5.83 31.44 11.66
N ILE A 181 -6.82 30.79 12.14
CA ILE A 181 -7.52 29.56 11.80
C ILE A 181 -7.90 29.51 10.31
#